data_15091cd0cfb373ec7c99f237236d7cad
#
_entry.id   15091cd0cfb373ec7c99f237236d7cad
#
_cell.length_a   1.000
_cell.length_b   1.000
_cell.length_c   1.000
_cell.angle_alpha   90.00
_cell.angle_beta   90.00
_cell.angle_gamma   90.00
#
_symmetry.space_group_name_H-M   'P 1'
#
loop_
_entity.id
_entity.type
_entity.pdbx_description
1 polymer ?
#
loop_
_entity_poly.entity_id
_entity_poly.type
_entity_poly.pdbx_seq_one_letter_code
_entity_poly.pdbx_strand_id
1 'polypeptide(L)'
;MRVVVNLNTVPTKTRRVSTVVGMLSCVLLVGSCTVSPPPAPQSTDTTVSTPPPPMKATQIIMAIDSIGAGFNPHLMSDQSPVNAAISSLVLPSSFRPIADPASSTGSRWELDTSLLVSAEVTNGEQFTVTYKIRPEASWTDNAPIAADDYWYLWRQMVSEPGVVDPAGYDLITGVQSVEGGKTAVVTFSQPYPAWRELFNDLLPAHIVKDVPGGFAAGLARAMPVTGGQFRVESIDPQRDEILLARNDRFWAQPAKPDLILFRRGGAPAALADSIRNGDTQVAQVHGGQAAFAQLSAIPDVRTARIVTPRVMQLTLRAQQPMLVDPQVRKAVLGLLDVDLLAAVGAGSDNTVTLAQAQVRSPSDPGYVPTSPPAMTRDAALALLGQAGYGIEPAESPPAPPTTGVPPPDDRDRITKDGQQLALVLGVAANDPTSVAVANTAADQLRSVGIAASVLALDPPTLYGDALTENRVDAIVGWHQAGGDLATALESRYGCPALVAAAVATPPPTGSPTPSTTRATTTTATSAPPPAPDSDQLVQAPSNLTGICDRSIQPKIDAALDGSEDIASVLTAVEPRLWNMSTVLPILQDTTIVAAGPSVQNVSLTGAVPVGIVGDAGDWIKKPR
;
A
#
# COMPACT_ATOMS: atom_id res chain seq x y z
N MET A 1 4.39 -50.58 17.66
CA MET A 1 5.25 -51.13 16.59
C MET A 1 6.45 -50.22 16.49
N ARG A 2 7.59 -50.64 17.03
CA ARG A 2 8.85 -49.86 17.05
C ARG A 2 9.59 -50.13 15.75
N VAL A 3 10.06 -49.08 15.10
CA VAL A 3 11.07 -49.20 14.02
C VAL A 3 12.31 -48.43 14.46
N VAL A 4 13.40 -49.16 14.52
CA VAL A 4 14.76 -48.74 14.84
C VAL A 4 15.43 -48.35 13.50
N VAL A 5 16.09 -47.21 13.44
CA VAL A 5 16.93 -46.82 12.30
C VAL A 5 18.36 -46.66 12.77
N ASN A 6 19.20 -47.36 12.05
CA ASN A 6 20.65 -47.56 12.24
C ASN A 6 21.46 -46.32 11.83
N LEU A 7 22.45 -45.98 12.64
CA LEU A 7 23.50 -45.03 12.37
C LEU A 7 24.62 -45.72 11.58
N ASN A 8 24.99 -45.18 10.43
CA ASN A 8 26.25 -45.55 9.75
C ASN A 8 27.23 -44.36 9.79
N THR A 9 28.33 -44.63 10.44
CA THR A 9 29.55 -43.82 10.54
C THR A 9 30.42 -43.94 9.27
N VAL A 10 31.00 -42.81 8.83
CA VAL A 10 32.03 -42.76 7.78
C VAL A 10 33.28 -42.07 8.34
N PRO A 11 34.49 -42.59 8.08
CA PRO A 11 35.70 -42.17 8.78
C PRO A 11 36.48 -41.04 8.09
N THR A 12 37.06 -40.22 8.94
CA THR A 12 38.03 -39.17 8.64
C THR A 12 39.36 -39.73 8.12
N LYS A 13 39.91 -39.16 7.05
CA LYS A 13 41.30 -39.34 6.60
C LYS A 13 42.12 -38.08 6.85
N THR A 14 43.02 -38.18 7.83
CA THR A 14 44.14 -37.28 8.05
C THR A 14 45.27 -37.54 7.04
N ARG A 15 45.82 -36.49 6.47
CA ARG A 15 47.09 -36.56 5.71
C ARG A 15 48.12 -35.62 6.34
N ARG A 16 49.14 -36.23 6.94
CA ARG A 16 50.39 -35.58 7.35
C ARG A 16 51.29 -35.47 6.12
N VAL A 17 52.02 -34.36 5.98
CA VAL A 17 53.19 -34.25 5.12
C VAL A 17 54.33 -33.64 5.93
N SER A 18 55.43 -34.31 5.84
CA SER A 18 56.64 -34.15 6.62
C SER A 18 57.61 -33.10 6.04
N THR A 19 58.36 -32.53 6.95
CA THR A 19 59.57 -31.70 6.88
C THR A 19 60.71 -32.32 6.05
N VAL A 20 61.42 -31.46 5.28
CA VAL A 20 62.83 -31.76 4.86
C VAL A 20 63.67 -30.52 5.11
N VAL A 21 64.73 -30.77 5.90
CA VAL A 21 65.84 -29.89 6.25
C VAL A 21 66.87 -29.91 5.13
N GLY A 22 67.43 -28.78 4.75
CA GLY A 22 68.59 -28.67 3.86
C GLY A 22 69.59 -27.63 4.38
N MET A 23 70.59 -28.04 5.10
CA MET A 23 71.83 -27.30 5.43
C MET A 23 72.70 -27.13 4.20
N LEU A 24 73.22 -25.94 3.95
CA LEU A 24 74.50 -25.79 3.28
C LEU A 24 75.27 -24.57 3.79
N SER A 25 76.41 -24.80 4.37
CA SER A 25 77.41 -23.86 4.85
C SER A 25 78.22 -23.27 3.69
N CYS A 26 78.60 -21.99 3.77
CA CYS A 26 79.85 -21.47 3.18
C CYS A 26 80.43 -20.30 3.96
N VAL A 27 81.71 -20.30 4.04
CA VAL A 27 82.64 -19.69 4.97
C VAL A 27 83.19 -18.36 4.45
N LEU A 28 83.44 -17.42 5.38
CA LEU A 28 84.46 -16.35 5.50
C LEU A 28 84.79 -15.43 4.32
N LEU A 29 84.67 -14.10 4.61
CA LEU A 29 85.78 -13.19 4.48
C LEU A 29 85.60 -11.97 5.42
N VAL A 30 86.67 -11.70 6.23
CA VAL A 30 86.78 -10.62 7.23
C VAL A 30 87.15 -9.30 6.52
N GLY A 31 86.40 -8.25 6.73
CA GLY A 31 86.75 -6.88 6.38
C GLY A 31 86.30 -5.93 7.52
N SER A 32 87.26 -5.58 8.37
CA SER A 32 87.03 -4.65 9.47
C SER A 32 86.94 -3.22 8.95
N CYS A 33 85.78 -2.57 9.04
CA CYS A 33 85.63 -1.15 9.06
C CYS A 33 84.88 -0.78 10.33
N THR A 34 85.56 -0.10 11.24
CA THR A 34 84.97 0.49 12.44
C THR A 34 84.10 1.68 12.04
N VAL A 35 82.78 1.53 12.07
CA VAL A 35 81.85 2.62 12.00
C VAL A 35 81.20 2.77 13.38
N SER A 36 81.30 4.00 13.94
CA SER A 36 80.62 4.32 15.21
C SER A 36 79.12 4.05 15.09
N PRO A 37 78.53 3.37 16.09
CA PRO A 37 77.09 3.13 16.04
C PRO A 37 76.32 4.47 16.06
N PRO A 38 75.27 4.61 15.25
CA PRO A 38 74.38 5.75 15.34
C PRO A 38 73.73 5.77 16.75
N PRO A 39 73.41 6.99 17.26
CA PRO A 39 72.73 7.10 18.54
C PRO A 39 71.39 6.32 18.50
N ALA A 40 71.07 5.69 19.62
CA ALA A 40 69.82 4.96 19.78
C ALA A 40 68.63 5.85 19.40
N PRO A 41 67.65 5.32 18.65
CA PRO A 41 66.46 6.06 18.33
C PRO A 41 65.80 6.49 19.65
N GLN A 42 65.62 7.76 19.85
CA GLN A 42 64.79 8.29 20.93
C GLN A 42 63.37 7.73 20.66
N SER A 43 62.87 6.93 21.59
CA SER A 43 61.47 6.56 21.62
C SER A 43 60.66 7.86 21.82
N THR A 44 60.20 8.46 20.72
CA THR A 44 59.03 9.30 20.81
C THR A 44 57.93 8.39 21.24
N ASP A 45 57.46 8.51 22.47
CA ASP A 45 56.19 7.98 22.92
C ASP A 45 55.11 8.58 22.04
N THR A 46 54.95 8.02 20.84
CA THR A 46 53.70 8.21 20.11
C THR A 46 52.68 7.44 20.93
N THR A 47 51.98 8.15 21.79
CA THR A 47 50.72 7.63 22.34
C THR A 47 49.88 7.21 21.14
N VAL A 48 49.90 5.90 20.87
CA VAL A 48 48.96 5.28 19.94
C VAL A 48 47.61 5.54 20.57
N SER A 49 46.98 6.60 20.11
CA SER A 49 45.58 6.84 20.43
C SER A 49 44.81 5.60 19.99
N THR A 50 44.50 4.77 20.95
CA THR A 50 43.58 3.65 20.71
C THR A 50 42.34 4.28 20.08
N PRO A 51 41.90 3.84 18.88
CA PRO A 51 40.68 4.36 18.31
C PRO A 51 39.58 4.24 19.36
N PRO A 52 38.78 5.27 19.59
CA PRO A 52 37.68 5.16 20.52
C PRO A 52 36.87 3.90 20.16
N PRO A 53 36.40 3.14 21.16
CA PRO A 53 35.59 1.96 20.87
C PRO A 53 34.44 2.38 19.97
N PRO A 54 34.09 1.57 18.95
CA PRO A 54 33.02 1.93 18.03
C PRO A 54 31.77 2.26 18.84
N MET A 55 31.26 3.46 18.67
CA MET A 55 30.03 3.88 19.35
C MET A 55 28.95 2.88 18.98
N LYS A 56 28.29 2.31 20.00
CA LYS A 56 27.21 1.38 19.78
C LYS A 56 26.09 2.13 19.04
N ALA A 57 25.70 1.63 17.87
CA ALA A 57 24.65 2.22 17.06
C ALA A 57 23.37 2.43 17.89
N THR A 58 22.75 3.58 17.76
CA THR A 58 21.49 3.90 18.44
C THR A 58 20.36 3.20 17.71
N GLN A 59 19.70 2.26 18.37
CA GLN A 59 18.55 1.53 17.82
C GLN A 59 17.29 1.89 18.58
N ILE A 60 16.25 2.33 17.86
CA ILE A 60 14.89 2.48 18.37
C ILE A 60 14.08 1.27 17.91
N ILE A 61 13.36 0.65 18.83
CA ILE A 61 12.47 -0.48 18.54
C ILE A 61 11.04 0.01 18.61
N MET A 62 10.33 -0.16 17.49
CA MET A 62 8.91 0.14 17.35
C MET A 62 8.13 -1.17 17.25
N ALA A 63 7.22 -1.39 18.20
CA ALA A 63 6.31 -2.53 18.16
C ALA A 63 5.20 -2.27 17.14
N ILE A 64 4.90 -3.30 16.33
CA ILE A 64 3.85 -3.36 15.33
C ILE A 64 3.06 -4.65 15.48
N ASP A 65 1.93 -4.80 14.78
CA ASP A 65 1.18 -6.06 14.76
C ASP A 65 1.83 -7.08 13.83
N SER A 66 2.13 -6.65 12.61
CA SER A 66 2.81 -7.46 11.58
C SER A 66 3.47 -6.55 10.55
N ILE A 67 4.37 -7.11 9.75
CA ILE A 67 5.05 -6.36 8.67
C ILE A 67 4.14 -6.04 7.48
N GLY A 68 2.91 -6.55 7.46
CA GLY A 68 1.94 -6.28 6.40
C GLY A 68 2.06 -7.21 5.19
N ALA A 69 1.27 -6.92 4.17
CA ALA A 69 1.07 -7.77 3.00
C ALA A 69 2.05 -7.47 1.86
N GLY A 70 2.50 -6.21 1.76
CA GLY A 70 3.40 -5.72 0.73
C GLY A 70 3.86 -4.30 1.03
N PHE A 71 4.74 -3.77 0.18
CA PHE A 71 5.43 -2.51 0.43
C PHE A 71 5.21 -1.46 -0.67
N ASN A 72 4.28 -1.69 -1.61
CA ASN A 72 3.91 -0.65 -2.58
C ASN A 72 2.80 0.24 -1.99
N PRO A 73 3.08 1.52 -1.61
CA PRO A 73 2.08 2.39 -1.00
C PRO A 73 0.94 2.78 -1.96
N HIS A 74 1.11 2.56 -3.25
CA HIS A 74 0.13 2.93 -4.28
C HIS A 74 -0.89 1.84 -4.58
N LEU A 75 -0.79 0.65 -3.96
CA LEU A 75 -1.73 -0.45 -4.16
C LEU A 75 -2.71 -0.56 -2.98
N MET A 76 -4.00 -0.77 -3.29
CA MET A 76 -5.03 -1.02 -2.26
C MET A 76 -4.74 -2.26 -1.42
N SER A 77 -4.15 -3.29 -2.03
CA SER A 77 -3.78 -4.55 -1.36
C SER A 77 -2.69 -4.41 -0.29
N ASP A 78 -1.83 -3.41 -0.44
CA ASP A 78 -0.67 -3.21 0.43
C ASP A 78 -0.94 -2.15 1.51
N GLN A 79 -2.17 -1.63 1.57
CA GLN A 79 -2.54 -0.63 2.57
C GLN A 79 -2.48 -1.19 3.99
N SER A 80 -1.52 -0.70 4.76
CA SER A 80 -1.36 -1.01 6.18
C SER A 80 -0.69 0.14 6.92
N PRO A 81 -0.90 0.28 8.25
CA PRO A 81 -0.19 1.30 9.03
C PRO A 81 1.33 1.16 8.96
N VAL A 82 1.83 -0.07 8.83
CA VAL A 82 3.27 -0.34 8.73
C VAL A 82 3.82 0.05 7.36
N ASN A 83 3.09 -0.26 6.27
CA ASN A 83 3.51 0.16 4.94
C ASN A 83 3.53 1.70 4.82
N ALA A 84 2.50 2.38 5.30
CA ALA A 84 2.47 3.85 5.34
C ALA A 84 3.65 4.43 6.14
N ALA A 85 3.96 3.83 7.30
CA ALA A 85 5.10 4.24 8.13
C ALA A 85 6.45 4.03 7.42
N ILE A 86 6.65 2.87 6.79
CA ILE A 86 7.91 2.56 6.09
C ILE A 86 8.06 3.44 4.87
N SER A 87 7.03 3.56 4.02
CA SER A 87 7.08 4.39 2.81
C SER A 87 7.45 5.83 3.13
N SER A 88 6.84 6.42 4.14
CA SER A 88 7.16 7.80 4.56
C SER A 88 8.61 8.00 5.04
N LEU A 89 9.28 6.94 5.52
CA LEU A 89 10.66 6.99 6.01
C LEU A 89 11.70 6.70 4.93
N VAL A 90 11.36 5.87 3.93
CA VAL A 90 12.33 5.35 2.97
C VAL A 90 12.11 5.83 1.54
N LEU A 91 10.92 6.33 1.20
CA LEU A 91 10.62 6.82 -0.15
C LEU A 91 10.63 8.36 -0.20
N PRO A 92 11.15 8.93 -1.28
CA PRO A 92 11.11 10.38 -1.50
C PRO A 92 9.70 10.81 -1.90
N SER A 93 9.28 11.98 -1.42
CA SER A 93 7.98 12.56 -1.74
C SER A 93 8.11 14.00 -2.19
N SER A 94 7.28 14.43 -3.14
CA SER A 94 7.24 15.84 -3.57
C SER A 94 6.73 16.77 -2.46
N PHE A 95 5.77 16.27 -1.69
CA PHE A 95 5.17 16.98 -0.55
C PHE A 95 5.01 16.03 0.63
N ARG A 96 4.93 16.60 1.82
CA ARG A 96 4.68 15.87 3.07
C ARG A 96 3.40 16.37 3.71
N PRO A 97 2.50 15.47 4.16
CA PRO A 97 1.29 15.88 4.86
C PRO A 97 1.63 16.32 6.29
N ILE A 98 1.13 17.49 6.65
CA ILE A 98 1.21 18.05 8.00
C ILE A 98 -0.20 18.15 8.55
N ALA A 99 -0.40 17.74 9.80
CA ALA A 99 -1.71 17.83 10.44
C ALA A 99 -2.20 19.28 10.47
N ASP A 100 -3.37 19.51 9.90
CA ASP A 100 -4.04 20.81 9.87
C ASP A 100 -5.55 20.63 10.07
N PRO A 101 -6.05 20.79 11.31
CA PRO A 101 -7.47 20.64 11.61
C PRO A 101 -8.39 21.62 10.88
N ALA A 102 -7.82 22.68 10.29
CA ALA A 102 -8.60 23.68 9.53
C ALA A 102 -8.81 23.26 8.07
N SER A 103 -8.06 22.28 7.56
CA SER A 103 -8.25 21.78 6.21
C SER A 103 -9.43 20.79 6.13
N SER A 104 -10.00 20.62 4.93
CA SER A 104 -11.11 19.69 4.68
C SER A 104 -10.75 18.22 4.86
N THR A 105 -9.45 17.90 4.83
CA THR A 105 -8.91 16.53 4.98
C THR A 105 -8.17 16.31 6.31
N GLY A 106 -8.12 17.34 7.18
CA GLY A 106 -7.31 17.30 8.41
C GLY A 106 -5.80 17.42 8.18
N SER A 107 -5.38 17.60 6.95
CA SER A 107 -3.98 17.72 6.55
C SER A 107 -3.78 18.84 5.53
N ARG A 108 -2.59 19.44 5.53
CA ARG A 108 -2.09 20.26 4.42
C ARG A 108 -0.78 19.70 3.93
N TRP A 109 -0.51 19.87 2.66
CA TRP A 109 0.67 19.33 2.02
C TRP A 109 1.74 20.42 1.87
N GLU A 110 2.88 20.22 2.52
CA GLU A 110 4.04 21.11 2.45
C GLU A 110 5.11 20.53 1.53
N LEU A 111 5.79 21.43 0.79
CA LEU A 111 6.88 21.06 -0.10
C LEU A 111 7.97 20.30 0.67
N ASP A 112 8.32 19.11 0.24
CA ASP A 112 9.49 18.41 0.77
C ASP A 112 10.77 19.03 0.21
N THR A 113 11.34 19.95 0.98
CA THR A 113 12.58 20.65 0.59
C THR A 113 13.79 19.73 0.56
N SER A 114 13.70 18.51 1.03
CA SER A 114 14.78 17.53 0.83
C SER A 114 14.81 17.02 -0.61
N LEU A 115 13.66 16.84 -1.26
CA LEU A 115 13.58 16.39 -2.65
C LEU A 115 13.54 17.55 -3.65
N LEU A 116 12.73 18.58 -3.37
CA LEU A 116 12.45 19.65 -4.34
C LEU A 116 13.10 20.97 -3.96
N VAL A 117 13.53 21.70 -4.97
CA VAL A 117 13.88 23.13 -4.86
C VAL A 117 12.61 23.98 -4.90
N SER A 118 11.71 23.66 -5.83
CA SER A 118 10.40 24.31 -5.96
C SER A 118 9.40 23.40 -6.68
N ALA A 119 8.12 23.71 -6.52
CA ALA A 119 7.04 23.20 -7.34
C ALA A 119 6.08 24.36 -7.64
N GLU A 120 5.91 24.69 -8.93
CA GLU A 120 5.21 25.89 -9.37
C GLU A 120 4.10 25.55 -10.36
N VAL A 121 2.94 26.14 -10.13
CA VAL A 121 1.79 26.03 -11.03
C VAL A 121 1.85 27.16 -12.06
N THR A 122 1.64 26.81 -13.31
CA THR A 122 1.44 27.74 -14.41
C THR A 122 0.05 27.54 -14.98
N ASN A 123 -0.79 28.58 -14.88
CA ASN A 123 -2.12 28.62 -15.47
C ASN A 123 -1.99 29.37 -16.83
N GLY A 124 -1.60 28.64 -17.86
CA GLY A 124 -1.53 29.14 -19.24
C GLY A 124 -2.68 28.59 -20.08
N GLU A 125 -2.39 28.17 -21.32
CA GLU A 125 -3.34 27.44 -22.15
C GLU A 125 -3.73 26.09 -21.52
N GLN A 126 -2.82 25.52 -20.71
CA GLN A 126 -3.01 24.27 -19.97
C GLN A 126 -2.55 24.46 -18.53
N PHE A 127 -3.23 23.77 -17.60
CA PHE A 127 -2.77 23.69 -16.22
C PHE A 127 -1.49 22.83 -16.18
N THR A 128 -0.41 23.42 -15.71
CA THR A 128 0.91 22.77 -15.70
C THR A 128 1.58 22.96 -14.34
N VAL A 129 2.18 21.89 -13.81
CA VAL A 129 2.98 21.92 -12.60
C VAL A 129 4.42 21.59 -12.93
N THR A 130 5.36 22.46 -12.57
CA THR A 130 6.78 22.26 -12.78
C THR A 130 7.46 21.91 -11.45
N TYR A 131 7.94 20.69 -11.32
CA TYR A 131 8.69 20.18 -10.16
C TYR A 131 10.19 20.29 -10.43
N LYS A 132 10.90 21.10 -9.65
CA LYS A 132 12.37 21.21 -9.72
C LYS A 132 13.01 20.33 -8.66
N ILE A 133 13.60 19.24 -9.09
CA ILE A 133 14.25 18.23 -8.25
C ILE A 133 15.65 18.71 -7.87
N ARG A 134 16.06 18.53 -6.62
CA ARG A 134 17.42 18.86 -6.18
C ARG A 134 18.45 18.08 -6.99
N PRO A 135 19.54 18.74 -7.44
CA PRO A 135 20.61 18.04 -8.17
C PRO A 135 21.22 16.88 -7.38
N GLU A 136 21.31 17.02 -6.06
CA GLU A 136 21.90 16.03 -5.14
C GLU A 136 20.99 14.83 -4.87
N ALA A 137 19.68 14.97 -5.12
CA ALA A 137 18.71 13.92 -4.83
C ALA A 137 19.03 12.66 -5.63
N SER A 138 19.26 11.56 -4.89
CA SER A 138 19.66 10.28 -5.46
C SER A 138 19.11 9.10 -4.68
N TRP A 139 18.89 8.02 -5.35
CA TRP A 139 18.57 6.73 -4.75
C TRP A 139 19.78 6.13 -3.99
N THR A 140 19.56 5.15 -3.13
CA THR A 140 20.61 4.51 -2.33
C THR A 140 21.65 3.76 -3.16
N ASP A 141 21.37 3.43 -4.40
CA ASP A 141 22.30 2.85 -5.39
C ASP A 141 23.08 3.89 -6.20
N ASN A 142 22.90 5.18 -5.91
CA ASN A 142 23.44 6.37 -6.57
C ASN A 142 22.78 6.73 -7.91
N ALA A 143 21.73 6.06 -8.35
CA ALA A 143 20.95 6.56 -9.47
C ALA A 143 20.31 7.91 -9.10
N PRO A 144 20.25 8.91 -10.00
CA PRO A 144 19.60 10.17 -9.70
C PRO A 144 18.09 9.98 -9.55
N ILE A 145 17.45 10.64 -8.58
CA ILE A 145 16.00 10.81 -8.61
C ILE A 145 15.69 11.84 -9.68
N ALA A 146 14.83 11.49 -10.63
CA ALA A 146 14.64 12.22 -11.86
C ALA A 146 13.18 12.26 -12.32
N ALA A 147 12.89 13.06 -13.34
CA ALA A 147 11.57 13.15 -13.96
C ALA A 147 11.06 11.80 -14.51
N ASP A 148 11.95 10.85 -14.77
CA ASP A 148 11.61 9.49 -15.22
C ASP A 148 10.86 8.71 -14.10
N ASP A 149 11.17 8.96 -12.81
CA ASP A 149 10.45 8.36 -11.69
C ASP A 149 9.01 8.91 -11.61
N TYR A 150 8.82 10.21 -11.91
CA TYR A 150 7.51 10.85 -12.01
C TYR A 150 6.70 10.27 -13.18
N TRP A 151 7.33 10.17 -14.36
CA TRP A 151 6.71 9.60 -15.55
C TRP A 151 6.30 8.14 -15.31
N TYR A 152 7.18 7.35 -14.69
CA TYR A 152 6.90 5.95 -14.37
C TYR A 152 5.71 5.82 -13.42
N LEU A 153 5.72 6.56 -12.29
CA LEU A 153 4.62 6.50 -11.32
C LEU A 153 3.29 6.88 -11.97
N TRP A 154 3.24 7.99 -12.72
CA TRP A 154 2.05 8.39 -13.44
C TRP A 154 1.52 7.26 -14.33
N ARG A 155 2.38 6.66 -15.16
CA ARG A 155 1.98 5.60 -16.10
C ARG A 155 1.39 4.40 -15.36
N GLN A 156 1.99 4.00 -14.24
CA GLN A 156 1.49 2.88 -13.44
C GLN A 156 0.16 3.21 -12.77
N MET A 157 0.04 4.40 -12.17
CA MET A 157 -1.21 4.82 -11.51
C MET A 157 -2.42 4.87 -12.47
N VAL A 158 -2.20 5.15 -13.74
CA VAL A 158 -3.27 5.17 -14.75
C VAL A 158 -3.58 3.78 -15.28
N SER A 159 -2.58 2.92 -15.48
CA SER A 159 -2.74 1.65 -16.22
C SER A 159 -2.88 0.40 -15.34
N GLU A 160 -2.41 0.44 -14.09
CA GLU A 160 -2.46 -0.73 -13.22
C GLU A 160 -3.78 -0.83 -12.46
N PRO A 161 -4.43 -1.99 -12.42
CA PRO A 161 -5.63 -2.19 -11.63
C PRO A 161 -5.31 -2.28 -10.13
N GLY A 162 -6.24 -1.84 -9.29
CA GLY A 162 -6.09 -1.91 -7.83
C GLY A 162 -5.18 -0.85 -7.23
N VAL A 163 -4.90 0.23 -7.96
CA VAL A 163 -4.21 1.40 -7.42
C VAL A 163 -5.13 2.24 -6.53
N VAL A 164 -4.53 3.02 -5.66
CA VAL A 164 -5.23 3.88 -4.70
C VAL A 164 -5.60 5.20 -5.37
N ASP A 165 -6.90 5.51 -5.41
CA ASP A 165 -7.51 6.80 -5.80
C ASP A 165 -6.79 7.53 -6.97
N PRO A 166 -6.77 6.98 -8.21
CA PRO A 166 -5.94 7.46 -9.32
C PRO A 166 -6.46 8.70 -10.04
N ALA A 167 -7.66 9.22 -9.73
CA ALA A 167 -8.33 10.24 -10.53
C ALA A 167 -7.47 11.49 -10.83
N GLY A 168 -6.60 11.91 -9.91
CA GLY A 168 -5.69 13.01 -10.17
C GLY A 168 -4.61 12.69 -11.22
N TYR A 169 -4.13 11.44 -11.26
CA TYR A 169 -3.20 10.97 -12.29
C TYR A 169 -3.87 10.80 -13.65
N ASP A 170 -5.17 10.46 -13.68
CA ASP A 170 -5.96 10.34 -14.90
C ASP A 170 -6.12 11.68 -15.64
N LEU A 171 -6.00 12.80 -14.93
CA LEU A 171 -6.01 14.13 -15.52
C LEU A 171 -4.69 14.52 -16.21
N ILE A 172 -3.60 13.81 -15.97
CA ILE A 172 -2.29 14.14 -16.53
C ILE A 172 -2.25 13.74 -18.02
N THR A 173 -1.90 14.68 -18.87
CA THR A 173 -1.75 14.48 -20.32
C THR A 173 -0.30 14.28 -20.74
N GLY A 174 0.66 14.62 -19.89
CA GLY A 174 2.09 14.42 -20.15
C GLY A 174 2.98 14.77 -18.99
N VAL A 175 4.10 14.07 -18.91
CA VAL A 175 5.23 14.37 -18.01
C VAL A 175 6.47 14.51 -18.87
N GLN A 176 7.03 15.72 -18.93
CA GLN A 176 8.22 16.03 -19.70
C GLN A 176 9.43 16.15 -18.78
N SER A 177 10.52 15.51 -19.20
CA SER A 177 11.82 15.58 -18.53
C SER A 177 12.66 16.68 -19.16
N VAL A 178 13.05 17.67 -18.36
CA VAL A 178 13.93 18.76 -18.82
C VAL A 178 15.10 18.96 -17.86
N GLU A 179 16.06 19.81 -18.23
CA GLU A 179 17.24 20.10 -17.40
C GLU A 179 18.01 18.85 -16.96
N GLY A 180 18.23 17.90 -17.90
CA GLY A 180 18.95 16.66 -17.60
C GLY A 180 18.22 15.72 -16.64
N GLY A 181 16.89 15.75 -16.64
CA GLY A 181 16.05 14.91 -15.78
C GLY A 181 15.76 15.51 -14.39
N LYS A 182 16.30 16.69 -14.06
CA LYS A 182 16.09 17.32 -12.76
C LYS A 182 14.89 18.26 -12.69
N THR A 183 14.13 18.34 -13.77
CA THR A 183 12.86 19.08 -13.78
C THR A 183 11.81 18.22 -14.47
N ALA A 184 10.72 17.94 -13.77
CA ALA A 184 9.53 17.29 -14.31
C ALA A 184 8.45 18.35 -14.58
N VAL A 185 8.04 18.48 -15.83
CA VAL A 185 6.95 19.37 -16.26
C VAL A 185 5.71 18.50 -16.51
N VAL A 186 4.73 18.63 -15.63
CA VAL A 186 3.50 17.83 -15.64
C VAL A 186 2.35 18.67 -16.16
N THR A 187 1.73 18.25 -17.26
CA THR A 187 0.62 18.93 -17.90
C THR A 187 -0.67 18.18 -17.66
N PHE A 188 -1.75 18.89 -17.36
CA PHE A 188 -3.06 18.34 -17.07
C PHE A 188 -4.10 18.76 -18.11
N SER A 189 -5.14 17.95 -18.26
CA SER A 189 -6.30 18.24 -19.13
C SER A 189 -7.19 19.37 -18.58
N GLN A 190 -7.15 19.60 -17.26
CA GLN A 190 -7.94 20.61 -16.56
C GLN A 190 -7.24 21.03 -15.26
N PRO A 191 -7.66 22.14 -14.59
CA PRO A 191 -7.18 22.47 -13.26
C PRO A 191 -7.40 21.32 -12.27
N TYR A 192 -6.44 21.13 -11.36
CA TYR A 192 -6.54 20.11 -10.31
C TYR A 192 -5.97 20.67 -8.99
N PRO A 193 -6.81 21.16 -8.08
CA PRO A 193 -6.37 21.80 -6.83
C PRO A 193 -5.53 20.89 -5.93
N ALA A 194 -5.82 19.57 -5.90
CA ALA A 194 -5.13 18.59 -5.06
C ALA A 194 -3.79 18.10 -5.65
N TRP A 195 -3.21 18.78 -6.64
CA TRP A 195 -1.97 18.39 -7.32
C TRP A 195 -0.78 18.14 -6.37
N ARG A 196 -0.80 18.69 -5.13
CA ARG A 196 0.22 18.45 -4.12
C ARG A 196 0.16 17.05 -3.51
N GLU A 197 -0.93 16.33 -3.72
CA GLU A 197 -1.07 14.93 -3.28
C GLU A 197 -0.49 13.95 -4.29
N LEU A 198 -0.11 14.41 -5.49
CA LEU A 198 0.53 13.59 -6.50
C LEU A 198 2.04 13.48 -6.29
N PHE A 199 2.63 12.43 -6.82
CA PHE A 199 4.09 12.17 -6.81
C PHE A 199 4.69 12.17 -5.40
N ASN A 200 3.94 11.66 -4.44
CA ASN A 200 4.44 11.31 -3.12
C ASN A 200 4.81 9.82 -3.11
N ASP A 201 5.72 9.43 -2.23
CA ASP A 201 6.25 8.07 -2.15
C ASP A 201 6.74 7.54 -3.52
N LEU A 202 7.59 8.31 -4.21
CA LEU A 202 8.15 7.95 -5.50
C LEU A 202 8.86 6.60 -5.45
N LEU A 203 8.68 5.80 -6.49
CA LEU A 203 9.33 4.50 -6.65
C LEU A 203 10.56 4.60 -7.56
N PRO A 204 11.63 3.83 -7.32
CA PRO A 204 12.81 3.80 -8.19
C PRO A 204 12.48 3.11 -9.53
N ALA A 205 12.08 3.89 -10.52
CA ALA A 205 11.63 3.42 -11.83
C ALA A 205 12.63 2.46 -12.48
N HIS A 206 13.94 2.78 -12.39
CA HIS A 206 15.02 1.98 -12.96
C HIS A 206 15.16 0.58 -12.35
N ILE A 207 14.58 0.35 -11.16
CA ILE A 207 14.56 -0.96 -10.50
C ILE A 207 13.19 -1.62 -10.67
N VAL A 208 12.10 -0.93 -10.32
CA VAL A 208 10.78 -1.56 -10.21
C VAL A 208 10.28 -2.07 -11.56
N LYS A 209 10.59 -1.40 -12.66
CA LYS A 209 10.21 -1.84 -14.00
C LYS A 209 10.82 -3.19 -14.42
N ASP A 210 11.97 -3.55 -13.86
CA ASP A 210 12.76 -4.71 -14.28
C ASP A 210 12.67 -5.90 -13.29
N VAL A 211 12.07 -5.70 -12.09
CA VAL A 211 11.88 -6.81 -11.14
C VAL A 211 10.66 -7.66 -11.54
N PRO A 212 10.69 -8.97 -11.27
CA PRO A 212 9.53 -9.83 -11.50
C PRO A 212 8.28 -9.31 -10.77
N GLY A 213 7.19 -9.17 -11.49
CA GLY A 213 5.94 -8.60 -10.97
C GLY A 213 5.83 -7.08 -11.06
N GLY A 214 6.90 -6.38 -11.44
CA GLY A 214 6.86 -4.95 -11.74
C GLY A 214 6.22 -4.11 -10.62
N PHE A 215 5.39 -3.15 -11.03
CA PHE A 215 4.66 -2.30 -10.10
C PHE A 215 3.65 -3.07 -9.23
N ALA A 216 2.95 -4.04 -9.81
CA ALA A 216 1.85 -4.75 -9.13
C ALA A 216 2.32 -5.71 -8.01
N ALA A 217 3.51 -6.32 -8.14
CA ALA A 217 3.99 -7.33 -7.20
C ALA A 217 5.49 -7.27 -6.89
N GLY A 218 6.26 -6.44 -7.59
CA GLY A 218 7.71 -6.37 -7.43
C GLY A 218 8.18 -5.94 -6.05
N LEU A 219 7.35 -5.18 -5.32
CA LEU A 219 7.61 -4.72 -3.96
C LEU A 219 6.89 -5.55 -2.88
N ALA A 220 6.31 -6.70 -3.22
CA ALA A 220 5.57 -7.51 -2.25
C ALA A 220 6.43 -8.03 -1.09
N ARG A 221 7.76 -8.19 -1.28
CA ARG A 221 8.64 -8.80 -0.27
C ARG A 221 9.95 -8.05 -0.03
N ALA A 222 10.24 -7.02 -0.78
CA ALA A 222 11.51 -6.29 -0.69
C ALA A 222 11.40 -4.87 -1.21
N MET A 223 12.20 -3.97 -0.65
CA MET A 223 12.47 -2.62 -1.17
C MET A 223 13.99 -2.44 -1.27
N PRO A 224 14.61 -2.91 -2.35
CA PRO A 224 16.06 -2.98 -2.45
C PRO A 224 16.73 -1.62 -2.61
N VAL A 225 16.00 -0.63 -3.13
CA VAL A 225 16.47 0.73 -3.38
C VAL A 225 15.48 1.73 -2.82
N THR A 226 15.97 2.72 -2.09
CA THR A 226 15.17 3.73 -1.39
C THR A 226 15.81 5.12 -1.57
N GLY A 227 15.09 6.19 -1.24
CA GLY A 227 15.58 7.56 -1.42
C GLY A 227 15.23 8.50 -0.26
N GLY A 228 14.81 7.94 0.90
CA GLY A 228 14.49 8.70 2.11
C GLY A 228 15.64 8.81 3.10
N GLN A 229 15.36 9.36 4.29
CA GLN A 229 16.33 9.47 5.40
C GLN A 229 16.78 8.09 5.94
N PHE A 230 15.97 7.06 5.69
CA PHE A 230 16.30 5.69 6.03
C PHE A 230 16.32 4.83 4.77
N ARG A 231 16.97 3.68 4.88
CA ARG A 231 16.96 2.61 3.89
C ARG A 231 16.51 1.32 4.55
N VAL A 232 15.91 0.43 3.77
CA VAL A 232 15.60 -0.91 4.25
C VAL A 232 16.89 -1.70 4.31
N GLU A 233 17.28 -2.13 5.52
CA GLU A 233 18.46 -2.97 5.75
C GLU A 233 18.11 -4.46 5.63
N SER A 234 16.97 -4.86 6.21
CA SER A 234 16.47 -6.22 6.11
C SER A 234 14.97 -6.31 6.38
N ILE A 235 14.34 -7.28 5.73
CA ILE A 235 12.96 -7.72 5.98
C ILE A 235 13.03 -9.20 6.33
N ASP A 236 12.53 -9.58 7.51
CA ASP A 236 12.48 -10.96 7.98
C ASP A 236 11.01 -11.37 8.25
N PRO A 237 10.34 -12.02 7.27
CA PRO A 237 8.95 -12.44 7.43
C PRO A 237 8.76 -13.53 8.48
N GLN A 238 9.81 -14.30 8.82
CA GLN A 238 9.68 -15.36 9.82
C GLN A 238 9.66 -14.79 11.24
N ARG A 239 10.39 -13.71 11.46
CA ARG A 239 10.43 -13.01 12.74
C ARG A 239 9.43 -11.86 12.81
N ASP A 240 8.79 -11.55 11.68
CA ASP A 240 7.86 -10.42 11.55
C ASP A 240 8.57 -9.09 11.89
N GLU A 241 9.76 -8.89 11.31
CA GLU A 241 10.65 -7.76 11.60
C GLU A 241 11.10 -7.05 10.32
N ILE A 242 11.19 -5.72 10.39
CA ILE A 242 11.81 -4.87 9.37
C ILE A 242 12.83 -3.97 10.06
N LEU A 243 14.08 -4.04 9.61
CA LEU A 243 15.14 -3.17 10.08
C LEU A 243 15.40 -2.06 9.06
N LEU A 244 15.21 -0.83 9.49
CA LEU A 244 15.63 0.35 8.75
C LEU A 244 16.95 0.86 9.32
N ALA A 245 17.90 1.20 8.45
CA ALA A 245 19.14 1.86 8.80
C ALA A 245 19.13 3.31 8.27
N ARG A 246 19.76 4.22 9.00
CA ARG A 246 19.97 5.57 8.51
C ARG A 246 20.63 5.53 7.13
N ASN A 247 20.14 6.36 6.23
CA ASN A 247 20.75 6.55 4.93
C ASN A 247 21.89 7.57 5.03
N ASP A 248 23.12 7.09 5.27
CA ASP A 248 24.28 7.97 5.40
C ASP A 248 24.66 8.71 4.10
N ARG A 249 23.98 8.37 2.98
CA ARG A 249 24.11 9.08 1.70
C ARG A 249 23.00 10.09 1.46
N PHE A 250 22.08 10.22 2.42
CA PHE A 250 21.00 11.20 2.29
C PHE A 250 21.60 12.61 2.22
N TRP A 251 21.28 13.31 1.17
CA TRP A 251 21.88 14.60 0.79
C TRP A 251 21.38 15.80 1.61
N ALA A 252 20.29 15.65 2.37
CA ALA A 252 19.73 16.66 3.25
C ALA A 252 20.06 16.34 4.71
N GLN A 253 19.24 16.80 5.65
CA GLN A 253 19.44 16.56 7.08
C GLN A 253 19.38 15.05 7.39
N PRO A 254 20.44 14.43 7.90
CA PRO A 254 20.43 13.01 8.25
C PRO A 254 19.53 12.74 9.46
N ALA A 255 18.94 11.57 9.51
CA ALA A 255 18.19 11.11 10.68
C ALA A 255 19.10 10.98 11.91
N LYS A 256 18.54 11.24 13.11
CA LYS A 256 19.27 11.09 14.40
C LYS A 256 19.45 9.63 14.81
N PRO A 257 18.41 8.74 14.69
CA PRO A 257 18.60 7.32 14.98
C PRO A 257 19.45 6.66 13.90
N ASP A 258 20.37 5.77 14.32
CA ASP A 258 21.11 4.94 13.37
C ASP A 258 20.23 3.82 12.79
N LEU A 259 19.37 3.24 13.64
CA LEU A 259 18.51 2.12 13.30
C LEU A 259 17.10 2.30 13.87
N ILE A 260 16.10 1.92 13.08
CA ILE A 260 14.72 1.71 13.56
C ILE A 260 14.34 0.27 13.24
N LEU A 261 14.01 -0.51 14.27
CA LEU A 261 13.53 -1.88 14.13
C LEU A 261 12.03 -1.92 14.35
N PHE A 262 11.26 -2.17 13.30
CA PHE A 262 9.87 -2.55 13.38
C PHE A 262 9.81 -4.04 13.74
N ARG A 263 9.12 -4.37 14.84
CA ARG A 263 9.07 -5.73 15.36
C ARG A 263 7.71 -6.03 15.92
N ARG A 264 7.24 -7.25 15.72
CA ARG A 264 5.97 -7.69 16.30
C ARG A 264 5.94 -7.49 17.81
N GLY A 265 4.91 -6.81 18.30
CA GLY A 265 4.72 -6.47 19.73
C GLY A 265 4.30 -7.66 20.58
N GLY A 266 3.67 -8.66 19.97
CA GLY A 266 3.17 -9.83 20.68
C GLY A 266 1.92 -9.56 21.51
N ALA A 267 1.66 -10.39 22.54
CA ALA A 267 0.51 -10.21 23.41
C ALA A 267 0.61 -8.90 24.23
N PRO A 268 -0.53 -8.24 24.55
CA PRO A 268 -0.56 -6.94 25.22
C PRO A 268 0.28 -6.87 26.52
N ALA A 269 0.26 -7.92 27.33
CA ALA A 269 1.06 -7.98 28.57
C ALA A 269 2.57 -8.02 28.27
N ALA A 270 3.00 -8.80 27.28
CA ALA A 270 4.41 -8.87 26.87
C ALA A 270 4.90 -7.54 26.28
N LEU A 271 4.06 -6.87 25.49
CA LEU A 271 4.35 -5.53 24.97
C LEU A 271 4.49 -4.51 26.13
N ALA A 272 3.56 -4.52 27.10
CA ALA A 272 3.61 -3.63 28.26
C ALA A 272 4.89 -3.84 29.06
N ASP A 273 5.31 -5.10 29.29
CA ASP A 273 6.56 -5.42 29.97
C ASP A 273 7.78 -4.95 29.15
N SER A 274 7.77 -5.15 27.84
CA SER A 274 8.86 -4.70 26.95
C SER A 274 9.04 -3.17 26.96
N ILE A 275 7.92 -2.42 26.98
CA ILE A 275 7.96 -0.94 27.08
C ILE A 275 8.43 -0.50 28.47
N ARG A 276 7.94 -1.14 29.53
CA ARG A 276 8.34 -0.85 30.92
C ARG A 276 9.83 -1.07 31.15
N ASN A 277 10.37 -2.14 30.59
CA ASN A 277 11.80 -2.46 30.67
C ASN A 277 12.67 -1.62 29.70
N GLY A 278 12.05 -0.83 28.82
CA GLY A 278 12.73 -0.03 27.82
C GLY A 278 13.37 -0.86 26.70
N ASP A 279 12.91 -2.08 26.46
CA ASP A 279 13.33 -2.91 25.33
C ASP A 279 12.62 -2.46 24.05
N THR A 280 11.36 -2.04 24.17
CA THR A 280 10.60 -1.35 23.12
C THR A 280 10.43 0.11 23.49
N GLN A 281 10.66 1.04 22.55
CA GLN A 281 10.59 2.48 22.77
C GLN A 281 9.28 3.09 22.30
N VAL A 282 8.76 2.59 21.17
CA VAL A 282 7.54 3.10 20.50
C VAL A 282 6.65 1.90 20.19
N ALA A 283 5.36 2.09 20.18
CA ALA A 283 4.41 1.08 19.70
C ALA A 283 3.31 1.72 18.86
N GLN A 284 2.89 1.02 17.81
CA GLN A 284 1.65 1.24 17.09
C GLN A 284 1.04 -0.13 16.79
N VAL A 285 0.01 -0.47 17.54
CA VAL A 285 -0.58 -1.82 17.52
C VAL A 285 -2.10 -1.75 17.65
N HIS A 286 -2.78 -2.75 17.14
CA HIS A 286 -4.19 -2.94 17.46
C HIS A 286 -4.35 -3.38 18.92
N GLY A 287 -5.45 -3.01 19.52
CA GLY A 287 -5.77 -3.41 20.88
C GLY A 287 -6.96 -2.67 21.46
N GLY A 288 -7.67 -3.35 22.34
CA GLY A 288 -8.84 -2.82 23.00
C GLY A 288 -8.55 -2.00 24.25
N GLN A 289 -9.60 -1.78 25.03
CA GLN A 289 -9.53 -0.97 26.23
C GLN A 289 -8.56 -1.54 27.27
N ALA A 290 -8.48 -2.88 27.38
CA ALA A 290 -7.56 -3.52 28.32
C ALA A 290 -6.10 -3.29 27.95
N ALA A 291 -5.73 -3.45 26.68
CA ALA A 291 -4.38 -3.19 26.18
C ALA A 291 -3.99 -1.71 26.35
N PHE A 292 -4.90 -0.79 26.02
CA PHE A 292 -4.70 0.64 26.25
C PHE A 292 -4.47 0.98 27.72
N ALA A 293 -5.31 0.42 28.63
CA ALA A 293 -5.17 0.64 30.06
C ALA A 293 -3.85 0.08 30.60
N GLN A 294 -3.40 -1.09 30.15
CA GLN A 294 -2.12 -1.68 30.53
C GLN A 294 -0.93 -0.78 30.14
N LEU A 295 -0.93 -0.24 28.93
CA LEU A 295 0.12 0.66 28.46
C LEU A 295 0.08 2.01 29.19
N SER A 296 -1.12 2.57 29.41
CA SER A 296 -1.32 3.85 30.08
C SER A 296 -0.97 3.81 31.59
N ALA A 297 -1.01 2.63 32.19
CA ALA A 297 -0.63 2.43 33.59
C ALA A 297 0.89 2.40 33.83
N ILE A 298 1.71 2.36 32.77
CA ILE A 298 3.17 2.36 32.92
C ILE A 298 3.63 3.80 33.20
N PRO A 299 4.41 4.06 34.25
CA PRO A 299 4.90 5.40 34.58
C PRO A 299 5.66 6.02 33.39
N ASP A 300 5.41 7.30 33.15
CA ASP A 300 6.06 8.11 32.11
C ASP A 300 5.88 7.62 30.67
N VAL A 301 5.01 6.65 30.44
CA VAL A 301 4.59 6.24 29.09
C VAL A 301 3.43 7.13 28.64
N ARG A 302 3.58 7.70 27.45
CA ARG A 302 2.52 8.45 26.79
C ARG A 302 1.77 7.51 25.85
N THR A 303 0.44 7.57 25.85
CA THR A 303 -0.42 6.74 25.01
C THR A 303 -1.51 7.57 24.34
N ALA A 304 -1.91 7.16 23.15
CA ALA A 304 -3.07 7.70 22.45
C ALA A 304 -3.73 6.60 21.62
N ARG A 305 -4.95 6.85 21.18
CA ARG A 305 -5.59 6.11 20.09
C ARG A 305 -5.59 7.00 18.86
N ILE A 306 -5.18 6.45 17.74
CA ILE A 306 -5.21 7.16 16.46
C ILE A 306 -5.89 6.30 15.40
N VAL A 307 -6.57 6.95 14.49
CA VAL A 307 -7.06 6.32 13.26
C VAL A 307 -5.90 6.11 12.30
N THR A 308 -6.02 5.13 11.46
CA THR A 308 -5.03 4.84 10.40
C THR A 308 -5.55 5.32 9.04
N PRO A 309 -4.69 5.44 8.01
CA PRO A 309 -5.09 5.97 6.71
C PRO A 309 -5.88 4.96 5.86
N ARG A 310 -6.75 4.16 6.47
CA ARG A 310 -7.53 3.17 5.72
C ARG A 310 -8.93 2.93 6.30
N VAL A 311 -9.87 2.71 5.39
CA VAL A 311 -11.26 2.35 5.70
C VAL A 311 -11.59 1.02 5.03
N MET A 312 -12.20 0.10 5.76
CA MET A 312 -12.70 -1.15 5.22
C MET A 312 -14.12 -0.98 4.68
N GLN A 313 -14.36 -1.56 3.52
CA GLN A 313 -15.69 -1.58 2.91
C GLN A 313 -15.94 -2.89 2.14
N LEU A 314 -17.22 -3.18 1.90
CA LEU A 314 -17.69 -4.19 0.97
C LEU A 314 -18.27 -3.48 -0.25
N THR A 315 -17.71 -3.76 -1.44
CA THR A 315 -18.14 -3.17 -2.71
C THR A 315 -18.82 -4.23 -3.58
N LEU A 316 -20.09 -4.03 -3.93
CA LEU A 316 -20.81 -4.87 -4.88
C LEU A 316 -20.51 -4.43 -6.32
N ARG A 317 -20.30 -5.39 -7.20
CA ARG A 317 -20.09 -5.16 -8.62
C ARG A 317 -21.44 -5.19 -9.34
N ALA A 318 -22.02 -4.02 -9.54
CA ALA A 318 -23.39 -3.87 -10.03
C ALA A 318 -23.61 -4.33 -11.49
N GLN A 319 -22.54 -4.60 -12.23
CA GLN A 319 -22.61 -5.19 -13.60
C GLN A 319 -22.78 -6.72 -13.58
N GLN A 320 -22.57 -7.36 -12.44
CA GLN A 320 -22.76 -8.81 -12.32
C GLN A 320 -24.24 -9.18 -12.49
N PRO A 321 -24.56 -10.29 -13.21
CA PRO A 321 -25.92 -10.63 -13.57
C PRO A 321 -26.90 -10.68 -12.38
N MET A 322 -26.44 -11.17 -11.22
CA MET A 322 -27.26 -11.25 -10.00
C MET A 322 -27.44 -9.90 -9.30
N LEU A 323 -26.60 -8.89 -9.64
CA LEU A 323 -26.53 -7.59 -8.96
C LEU A 323 -26.96 -6.41 -9.85
N VAL A 324 -27.44 -6.65 -11.06
CA VAL A 324 -27.93 -5.58 -11.97
C VAL A 324 -29.12 -4.84 -11.35
N ASP A 325 -30.04 -5.57 -10.70
CA ASP A 325 -31.20 -4.97 -10.04
C ASP A 325 -30.81 -4.23 -8.74
N PRO A 326 -31.06 -2.93 -8.63
CA PRO A 326 -30.74 -2.17 -7.42
C PRO A 326 -31.49 -2.63 -6.18
N GLN A 327 -32.68 -3.27 -6.33
CA GLN A 327 -33.41 -3.84 -5.20
C GLN A 327 -32.68 -5.05 -4.62
N VAL A 328 -32.08 -5.89 -5.46
CA VAL A 328 -31.25 -7.02 -5.02
C VAL A 328 -30.01 -6.50 -4.28
N ARG A 329 -29.32 -5.51 -4.84
CA ARG A 329 -28.16 -4.91 -4.15
C ARG A 329 -28.53 -4.34 -2.79
N LYS A 330 -29.61 -3.56 -2.75
CA LYS A 330 -30.12 -2.96 -1.50
C LYS A 330 -30.50 -4.02 -0.48
N ALA A 331 -31.12 -5.11 -0.91
CA ALA A 331 -31.45 -6.22 -0.03
C ALA A 331 -30.20 -6.96 0.48
N VAL A 332 -29.25 -7.26 -0.39
CA VAL A 332 -27.98 -7.93 -0.02
C VAL A 332 -27.23 -7.11 1.03
N LEU A 333 -27.05 -5.78 0.81
CA LEU A 333 -26.41 -4.92 1.80
C LEU A 333 -27.23 -4.80 3.09
N GLY A 334 -28.56 -4.76 2.98
CA GLY A 334 -29.47 -4.67 4.13
C GLY A 334 -29.56 -5.93 4.99
N LEU A 335 -29.08 -7.08 4.47
CA LEU A 335 -28.99 -8.35 5.21
C LEU A 335 -27.70 -8.48 6.02
N LEU A 336 -26.75 -7.57 5.82
CA LEU A 336 -25.47 -7.58 6.51
C LEU A 336 -25.55 -6.76 7.82
N ASP A 337 -25.12 -7.38 8.91
CA ASP A 337 -24.93 -6.73 10.21
C ASP A 337 -23.57 -6.02 10.21
N VAL A 338 -23.59 -4.70 9.95
CA VAL A 338 -22.39 -3.88 9.86
C VAL A 338 -21.64 -3.83 11.18
N ASP A 339 -22.33 -3.84 12.31
CA ASP A 339 -21.70 -3.79 13.64
C ASP A 339 -20.88 -5.06 13.89
N LEU A 340 -21.40 -6.22 13.48
CA LEU A 340 -20.66 -7.48 13.55
C LEU A 340 -19.47 -7.50 12.59
N LEU A 341 -19.64 -7.04 11.35
CA LEU A 341 -18.54 -6.92 10.39
C LEU A 341 -17.44 -6.00 10.91
N ALA A 342 -17.82 -4.86 11.48
CA ALA A 342 -16.89 -3.91 12.06
C ALA A 342 -16.17 -4.47 13.30
N ALA A 343 -16.88 -5.21 14.15
CA ALA A 343 -16.27 -5.86 15.31
C ALA A 343 -15.23 -6.92 14.88
N VAL A 344 -15.52 -7.69 13.83
CA VAL A 344 -14.57 -8.66 13.25
C VAL A 344 -13.38 -7.94 12.61
N GLY A 345 -13.64 -6.88 11.84
CA GLY A 345 -12.60 -6.09 11.17
C GLY A 345 -11.67 -5.36 12.12
N ALA A 346 -12.20 -4.88 13.24
CA ALA A 346 -11.39 -4.27 14.29
C ALA A 346 -10.59 -5.31 15.11
N GLY A 347 -11.00 -6.58 15.12
CA GLY A 347 -10.39 -7.64 15.95
C GLY A 347 -11.02 -7.77 17.35
N SER A 348 -10.59 -8.72 18.13
CA SER A 348 -11.33 -9.32 19.23
C SER A 348 -11.52 -8.48 20.51
N ASP A 349 -11.02 -7.24 20.61
CA ASP A 349 -11.01 -6.51 21.89
C ASP A 349 -11.16 -4.99 21.73
N ASN A 350 -12.21 -4.46 21.00
CA ASN A 350 -11.89 -3.22 20.34
C ASN A 350 -12.81 -2.04 20.50
N THR A 351 -12.17 -0.88 20.38
CA THR A 351 -12.84 0.37 20.02
C THR A 351 -13.08 0.35 18.51
N VAL A 352 -14.31 0.16 18.10
CA VAL A 352 -14.74 0.22 16.69
C VAL A 352 -15.00 1.68 16.31
N THR A 353 -14.42 2.13 15.20
CA THR A 353 -14.76 3.42 14.58
C THR A 353 -15.54 3.14 13.30
N LEU A 354 -16.88 3.17 13.39
CA LEU A 354 -17.76 2.87 12.26
C LEU A 354 -17.58 3.91 11.15
N ALA A 355 -17.43 3.45 9.92
CA ALA A 355 -17.52 4.27 8.73
C ALA A 355 -18.96 4.25 8.22
N GLN A 356 -19.62 5.41 8.23
CA GLN A 356 -21.05 5.55 7.94
C GLN A 356 -21.31 6.65 6.89
N ALA A 357 -20.34 6.93 6.03
CA ALA A 357 -20.49 7.81 4.87
C ALA A 357 -19.79 7.17 3.66
N GLN A 358 -20.23 7.51 2.45
CA GLN A 358 -19.76 6.89 1.22
C GLN A 358 -18.37 7.39 0.80
N VAL A 359 -18.03 8.63 1.15
CA VAL A 359 -16.77 9.26 0.73
C VAL A 359 -15.94 9.72 1.93
N ARG A 360 -16.53 10.49 2.85
CA ARG A 360 -15.82 10.97 4.05
C ARG A 360 -15.49 9.82 4.99
N SER A 361 -14.26 9.80 5.46
CA SER A 361 -13.82 8.89 6.51
C SER A 361 -14.10 9.50 7.90
N PRO A 362 -14.28 8.71 8.96
CA PRO A 362 -14.47 9.20 10.32
C PRO A 362 -13.42 10.21 10.81
N SER A 363 -12.18 10.12 10.29
CA SER A 363 -11.09 11.07 10.60
C SER A 363 -11.19 12.42 9.88
N ASP A 364 -12.01 12.51 8.84
CA ASP A 364 -12.07 13.74 8.04
C ASP A 364 -12.85 14.84 8.78
N PRO A 365 -12.34 16.07 8.81
CA PRO A 365 -13.06 17.18 9.41
C PRO A 365 -14.46 17.34 8.80
N GLY A 366 -15.44 17.54 9.66
CA GLY A 366 -16.84 17.65 9.24
C GLY A 366 -17.49 16.32 8.83
N TYR A 367 -16.90 15.18 9.21
CA TYR A 367 -17.54 13.88 9.08
C TYR A 367 -18.87 13.85 9.85
N VAL A 368 -19.91 13.38 9.18
CA VAL A 368 -21.23 13.12 9.75
C VAL A 368 -21.71 11.79 9.19
N PRO A 369 -22.25 10.89 10.02
CA PRO A 369 -22.90 9.68 9.55
C PRO A 369 -24.05 10.01 8.59
N THR A 370 -24.02 9.43 7.39
CA THR A 370 -25.06 9.62 6.35
C THR A 370 -25.74 8.31 5.99
N SER A 371 -25.32 7.21 6.63
CA SER A 371 -25.89 5.89 6.39
C SER A 371 -27.41 5.89 6.65
N PRO A 372 -28.20 5.26 5.76
CA PRO A 372 -29.62 5.06 6.01
C PRO A 372 -29.81 4.17 7.25
N PRO A 373 -30.98 4.25 7.91
CA PRO A 373 -31.30 3.35 9.01
C PRO A 373 -31.13 1.88 8.62
N ALA A 374 -30.65 1.05 9.56
CA ALA A 374 -30.48 -0.38 9.34
C ALA A 374 -31.81 -1.01 8.89
N MET A 375 -31.73 -1.84 7.85
CA MET A 375 -32.87 -2.51 7.29
C MET A 375 -33.17 -3.77 8.13
N THR A 376 -34.45 -4.06 8.38
CA THR A 376 -34.83 -5.33 8.99
C THR A 376 -34.69 -6.46 7.98
N ARG A 377 -34.44 -7.68 8.47
CA ARG A 377 -34.38 -8.88 7.62
C ARG A 377 -35.63 -9.03 6.75
N ASP A 378 -36.82 -8.84 7.33
CA ASP A 378 -38.09 -8.99 6.59
C ASP A 378 -38.21 -7.94 5.48
N ALA A 379 -37.78 -6.71 5.72
CA ALA A 379 -37.77 -5.67 4.70
C ALA A 379 -36.81 -6.00 3.55
N ALA A 380 -35.63 -6.54 3.86
CA ALA A 380 -34.67 -6.97 2.86
C ALA A 380 -35.19 -8.15 2.03
N LEU A 381 -35.81 -9.15 2.68
CA LEU A 381 -36.44 -10.27 1.99
C LEU A 381 -37.63 -9.83 1.13
N ALA A 382 -38.40 -8.82 1.57
CA ALA A 382 -39.46 -8.23 0.77
C ALA A 382 -38.94 -7.56 -0.51
N LEU A 383 -37.76 -6.89 -0.45
CA LEU A 383 -37.11 -6.34 -1.65
C LEU A 383 -36.69 -7.45 -2.63
N LEU A 384 -36.15 -8.57 -2.14
CA LEU A 384 -35.85 -9.74 -2.99
C LEU A 384 -37.12 -10.28 -3.63
N GLY A 385 -38.23 -10.35 -2.87
CA GLY A 385 -39.54 -10.74 -3.40
C GLY A 385 -40.04 -9.82 -4.52
N GLN A 386 -39.85 -8.49 -4.36
CA GLN A 386 -40.19 -7.52 -5.41
C GLN A 386 -39.29 -7.65 -6.66
N ALA A 387 -38.05 -8.11 -6.49
CA ALA A 387 -37.13 -8.44 -7.58
C ALA A 387 -37.42 -9.81 -8.24
N GLY A 388 -38.47 -10.54 -7.76
CA GLY A 388 -38.91 -11.81 -8.30
C GLY A 388 -38.25 -13.05 -7.67
N TYR A 389 -37.54 -12.88 -6.54
CA TYR A 389 -36.98 -14.00 -5.80
C TYR A 389 -38.01 -14.56 -4.82
N GLY A 390 -38.08 -15.91 -4.72
CA GLY A 390 -38.87 -16.66 -3.74
C GLY A 390 -37.98 -17.38 -2.73
N ILE A 391 -38.57 -17.75 -1.61
CA ILE A 391 -37.92 -18.63 -0.63
C ILE A 391 -38.40 -20.06 -0.91
N GLU A 392 -37.50 -20.91 -1.33
CA GLU A 392 -37.72 -22.33 -1.45
C GLU A 392 -37.32 -23.00 -0.13
N PRO A 393 -38.26 -23.69 0.56
CA PRO A 393 -37.95 -24.41 1.80
C PRO A 393 -36.88 -25.47 1.56
N ALA A 394 -36.07 -25.73 2.58
CA ALA A 394 -35.14 -26.84 2.59
C ALA A 394 -35.90 -28.15 2.27
N GLU A 395 -35.37 -28.96 1.36
CA GLU A 395 -35.87 -30.30 1.18
C GLU A 395 -35.63 -31.09 2.46
N SER A 396 -36.72 -31.70 3.01
CA SER A 396 -36.60 -32.58 4.18
C SER A 396 -35.55 -33.66 3.90
N PRO A 397 -34.56 -33.90 4.77
CA PRO A 397 -33.51 -34.85 4.48
C PRO A 397 -34.10 -36.23 4.22
N PRO A 398 -33.71 -36.93 3.13
CA PRO A 398 -34.01 -38.32 2.99
C PRO A 398 -33.38 -39.11 4.13
N ALA A 399 -33.99 -40.27 4.48
CA ALA A 399 -33.52 -41.16 5.54
C ALA A 399 -31.97 -41.32 5.53
N PRO A 400 -31.32 -41.51 6.68
CA PRO A 400 -29.88 -41.36 6.85
C PRO A 400 -29.09 -42.14 5.79
N PRO A 401 -28.13 -41.48 5.12
CA PRO A 401 -27.37 -42.12 4.07
C PRO A 401 -26.41 -43.17 4.65
N THR A 402 -26.45 -44.35 4.06
CA THR A 402 -25.53 -45.48 4.34
C THR A 402 -24.14 -45.30 3.70
N THR A 403 -23.85 -44.18 3.08
CA THR A 403 -22.56 -43.90 2.41
C THR A 403 -22.18 -42.45 2.60
N GLY A 404 -20.90 -42.17 2.94
CA GLY A 404 -20.31 -40.90 3.33
C GLY A 404 -20.39 -39.73 2.34
N VAL A 405 -21.58 -39.44 1.85
CA VAL A 405 -21.94 -38.23 1.12
C VAL A 405 -22.32 -37.17 2.16
N PRO A 406 -21.80 -35.91 2.08
CA PRO A 406 -22.24 -34.83 2.96
C PRO A 406 -23.78 -34.72 2.91
N PRO A 407 -24.44 -34.44 4.06
CA PRO A 407 -25.89 -34.20 4.05
C PRO A 407 -26.22 -33.04 3.12
N PRO A 408 -27.38 -33.06 2.42
CA PRO A 408 -27.84 -31.92 1.66
C PRO A 408 -27.97 -30.70 2.57
N ASP A 409 -27.71 -29.50 2.02
CA ASP A 409 -27.88 -28.25 2.75
C ASP A 409 -29.36 -28.12 3.17
N ASP A 410 -29.63 -28.18 4.47
CA ASP A 410 -30.97 -28.15 5.05
C ASP A 410 -31.53 -26.73 5.24
N ARG A 411 -30.91 -25.74 4.58
CA ARG A 411 -31.31 -24.33 4.66
C ARG A 411 -32.25 -23.95 3.53
N ASP A 412 -33.19 -23.06 3.83
CA ASP A 412 -34.02 -22.38 2.83
C ASP A 412 -33.13 -21.74 1.76
N ARG A 413 -33.59 -21.71 0.52
CA ARG A 413 -32.87 -21.14 -0.61
C ARG A 413 -33.63 -19.94 -1.19
N ILE A 414 -32.93 -18.90 -1.53
CA ILE A 414 -33.50 -17.76 -2.24
C ILE A 414 -33.29 -17.98 -3.73
N THR A 415 -34.37 -18.18 -4.47
CA THR A 415 -34.34 -18.56 -5.90
C THR A 415 -35.22 -17.64 -6.74
N LYS A 416 -34.83 -17.48 -8.01
CA LYS A 416 -35.62 -16.83 -9.06
C LYS A 416 -35.53 -17.70 -10.31
N ASP A 417 -36.65 -18.05 -10.88
CA ASP A 417 -36.74 -18.92 -12.07
C ASP A 417 -35.95 -20.23 -11.92
N GLY A 418 -35.96 -20.81 -10.71
CA GLY A 418 -35.22 -22.03 -10.38
C GLY A 418 -33.69 -21.84 -10.20
N GLN A 419 -33.20 -20.63 -10.30
CA GLN A 419 -31.79 -20.31 -10.08
C GLN A 419 -31.62 -19.68 -8.69
N GLN A 420 -30.72 -20.24 -7.87
CA GLN A 420 -30.42 -19.71 -6.55
C GLN A 420 -29.60 -18.40 -6.68
N LEU A 421 -29.92 -17.41 -5.86
CA LEU A 421 -29.08 -16.20 -5.71
C LEU A 421 -27.73 -16.62 -5.13
N ALA A 422 -26.69 -16.51 -5.93
CA ALA A 422 -25.33 -16.89 -5.59
C ALA A 422 -24.38 -15.68 -5.72
N LEU A 423 -23.48 -15.52 -4.76
CA LEU A 423 -22.51 -14.41 -4.72
C LEU A 423 -21.12 -14.94 -4.36
N VAL A 424 -20.11 -14.44 -5.07
CA VAL A 424 -18.70 -14.70 -4.82
C VAL A 424 -18.06 -13.42 -4.28
N LEU A 425 -17.62 -13.44 -3.03
CA LEU A 425 -16.92 -12.33 -2.38
C LEU A 425 -15.41 -12.49 -2.58
N GLY A 426 -14.81 -11.63 -3.39
CA GLY A 426 -13.36 -11.56 -3.61
C GLY A 426 -12.65 -10.85 -2.48
N VAL A 427 -11.49 -11.36 -2.11
CA VAL A 427 -10.67 -10.77 -1.05
C VAL A 427 -9.18 -11.04 -1.30
N ALA A 428 -8.31 -10.11 -0.90
CA ALA A 428 -6.88 -10.32 -0.97
C ALA A 428 -6.43 -11.41 0.01
N ALA A 429 -5.82 -12.47 -0.49
CA ALA A 429 -5.43 -13.65 0.30
C ALA A 429 -4.36 -13.34 1.36
N ASN A 430 -3.60 -12.27 1.17
CA ASN A 430 -2.54 -11.80 2.07
C ASN A 430 -3.05 -10.84 3.17
N ASP A 431 -4.37 -10.54 3.21
CA ASP A 431 -5.00 -9.75 4.27
C ASP A 431 -5.96 -10.59 5.12
N PRO A 432 -5.51 -11.14 6.26
CA PRO A 432 -6.34 -11.98 7.13
C PRO A 432 -7.58 -11.27 7.67
N THR A 433 -7.52 -9.95 7.85
CA THR A 433 -8.64 -9.16 8.37
C THR A 433 -9.76 -9.07 7.35
N SER A 434 -9.45 -8.71 6.10
CA SER A 434 -10.44 -8.70 5.02
C SER A 434 -11.01 -10.10 4.76
N VAL A 435 -10.19 -11.16 4.85
CA VAL A 435 -10.66 -12.55 4.75
C VAL A 435 -11.67 -12.89 5.85
N ALA A 436 -11.40 -12.49 7.10
CA ALA A 436 -12.32 -12.74 8.23
C ALA A 436 -13.65 -11.99 8.05
N VAL A 437 -13.61 -10.74 7.63
CA VAL A 437 -14.82 -9.93 7.36
C VAL A 437 -15.61 -10.52 6.19
N ALA A 438 -14.96 -10.92 5.10
CA ALA A 438 -15.61 -11.54 3.95
C ALA A 438 -16.29 -12.87 4.31
N ASN A 439 -15.64 -13.71 5.12
CA ASN A 439 -16.24 -14.95 5.61
C ASN A 439 -17.47 -14.67 6.48
N THR A 440 -17.38 -13.68 7.38
CA THR A 440 -18.52 -13.27 8.22
C THR A 440 -19.69 -12.76 7.39
N ALA A 441 -19.43 -11.93 6.38
CA ALA A 441 -20.45 -11.46 5.44
C ALA A 441 -21.09 -12.63 4.68
N ALA A 442 -20.28 -13.56 4.17
CA ALA A 442 -20.77 -14.76 3.49
C ALA A 442 -21.62 -15.65 4.42
N ASP A 443 -21.23 -15.82 5.69
CA ASP A 443 -22.01 -16.56 6.68
C ASP A 443 -23.38 -15.92 6.95
N GLN A 444 -23.43 -14.60 7.07
CA GLN A 444 -24.68 -13.87 7.23
C GLN A 444 -25.61 -14.09 6.02
N LEU A 445 -25.09 -13.97 4.80
CA LEU A 445 -25.84 -14.20 3.57
C LEU A 445 -26.32 -15.66 3.46
N ARG A 446 -25.49 -16.63 3.79
CA ARG A 446 -25.85 -18.05 3.83
C ARG A 446 -26.95 -18.35 4.86
N SER A 447 -26.96 -17.63 5.98
CA SER A 447 -27.98 -17.82 7.02
C SER A 447 -29.40 -17.47 6.57
N VAL A 448 -29.53 -16.71 5.48
CA VAL A 448 -30.82 -16.32 4.90
C VAL A 448 -31.15 -17.04 3.58
N GLY A 449 -30.29 -17.97 3.14
CA GLY A 449 -30.54 -18.78 1.94
C GLY A 449 -29.88 -18.28 0.65
N ILE A 450 -29.02 -17.25 0.73
CA ILE A 450 -28.18 -16.81 -0.39
C ILE A 450 -26.92 -17.69 -0.43
N ALA A 451 -26.59 -18.26 -1.60
CA ALA A 451 -25.37 -19.04 -1.77
C ALA A 451 -24.15 -18.10 -1.87
N ALA A 452 -23.54 -17.79 -0.73
CA ALA A 452 -22.35 -16.92 -0.69
C ALA A 452 -21.07 -17.74 -0.48
N SER A 453 -20.02 -17.42 -1.23
CA SER A 453 -18.69 -18.02 -1.11
C SER A 453 -17.62 -16.92 -1.06
N VAL A 454 -16.47 -17.24 -0.47
CA VAL A 454 -15.31 -16.33 -0.41
C VAL A 454 -14.23 -16.88 -1.31
N LEU A 455 -13.71 -16.04 -2.20
CA LEU A 455 -12.61 -16.32 -3.11
C LEU A 455 -11.41 -15.46 -2.71
N ALA A 456 -10.46 -16.07 -2.01
CA ALA A 456 -9.21 -15.41 -1.63
C ALA A 456 -8.18 -15.56 -2.76
N LEU A 457 -7.74 -14.45 -3.31
CA LEU A 457 -6.82 -14.38 -4.46
C LEU A 457 -5.60 -13.53 -4.12
N ASP A 458 -4.50 -13.75 -4.82
CA ASP A 458 -3.40 -12.79 -4.79
C ASP A 458 -3.86 -11.43 -5.36
N PRO A 459 -3.36 -10.30 -4.83
CA PRO A 459 -3.86 -8.99 -5.19
C PRO A 459 -3.86 -8.67 -6.69
N PRO A 460 -2.79 -8.92 -7.47
CA PRO A 460 -2.83 -8.68 -8.91
C PRO A 460 -3.92 -9.47 -9.63
N THR A 461 -4.17 -10.72 -9.24
CA THR A 461 -5.26 -11.53 -9.78
C THR A 461 -6.63 -11.00 -9.35
N LEU A 462 -6.79 -10.59 -8.07
CA LEU A 462 -8.05 -10.05 -7.57
C LEU A 462 -8.48 -8.79 -8.34
N TYR A 463 -7.60 -7.80 -8.42
CA TYR A 463 -7.91 -6.50 -9.03
C TYR A 463 -7.73 -6.49 -10.56
N GLY A 464 -7.06 -7.49 -11.14
CA GLY A 464 -6.91 -7.68 -12.58
C GLY A 464 -7.90 -8.68 -13.16
N ASP A 465 -7.44 -9.92 -13.35
CA ASP A 465 -8.18 -10.96 -14.08
C ASP A 465 -9.54 -11.30 -13.45
N ALA A 466 -9.63 -11.34 -12.12
CA ALA A 466 -10.89 -11.70 -11.46
C ALA A 466 -12.00 -10.65 -11.70
N LEU A 467 -11.64 -9.38 -11.89
CA LEU A 467 -12.59 -8.32 -12.24
C LEU A 467 -12.96 -8.39 -13.73
N THR A 468 -11.98 -8.53 -14.62
CA THR A 468 -12.20 -8.52 -16.06
C THR A 468 -12.96 -9.77 -16.53
N GLU A 469 -12.70 -10.93 -15.91
CA GLU A 469 -13.36 -12.21 -16.17
C GLU A 469 -14.66 -12.39 -15.37
N ASN A 470 -15.05 -11.40 -14.56
CA ASN A 470 -16.28 -11.46 -13.73
C ASN A 470 -16.32 -12.66 -12.77
N ARG A 471 -15.19 -13.03 -12.17
CA ARG A 471 -15.10 -14.15 -11.22
C ARG A 471 -15.59 -13.82 -9.81
N VAL A 472 -15.76 -12.53 -9.50
CA VAL A 472 -16.21 -12.03 -8.21
C VAL A 472 -17.39 -11.07 -8.37
N ASP A 473 -18.37 -11.17 -7.46
CA ASP A 473 -19.56 -10.33 -7.42
C ASP A 473 -19.42 -9.16 -6.44
N ALA A 474 -18.57 -9.33 -5.44
CA ALA A 474 -18.25 -8.30 -4.46
C ALA A 474 -16.77 -8.35 -4.10
N ILE A 475 -16.25 -7.25 -3.56
CA ILE A 475 -14.90 -7.16 -3.01
C ILE A 475 -14.98 -6.65 -1.58
N VAL A 476 -14.26 -7.31 -0.66
CA VAL A 476 -14.01 -6.81 0.69
C VAL A 476 -12.56 -6.38 0.77
N GLY A 477 -12.31 -5.12 1.13
CA GLY A 477 -10.95 -4.59 1.17
C GLY A 477 -10.86 -3.19 1.76
N TRP A 478 -9.64 -2.68 1.80
CA TRP A 478 -9.28 -1.38 2.34
C TRP A 478 -9.24 -0.32 1.24
N HIS A 479 -9.69 0.88 1.58
CA HIS A 479 -9.52 2.09 0.80
C HIS A 479 -8.76 3.13 1.62
N GLN A 480 -8.11 4.06 0.93
CA GLN A 480 -7.34 5.11 1.60
C GLN A 480 -8.28 6.12 2.30
N ALA A 481 -7.83 6.63 3.44
CA ALA A 481 -8.45 7.73 4.19
C ALA A 481 -7.44 8.89 4.36
N GLY A 482 -7.95 10.11 4.51
CA GLY A 482 -7.13 11.30 4.75
C GLY A 482 -6.49 11.92 3.50
N GLY A 483 -6.90 11.48 2.30
CA GLY A 483 -6.57 12.12 1.02
C GLY A 483 -7.65 13.10 0.56
N ASP A 484 -7.45 13.71 -0.62
CA ASP A 484 -8.42 14.65 -1.21
C ASP A 484 -9.76 13.97 -1.51
N LEU A 485 -10.83 14.59 -1.01
CA LEU A 485 -12.18 14.01 -1.09
C LEU A 485 -12.77 14.04 -2.51
N ALA A 486 -12.38 15.02 -3.34
CA ALA A 486 -12.83 15.08 -4.73
C ALA A 486 -12.17 13.97 -5.56
N THR A 487 -10.88 13.73 -5.32
CA THR A 487 -10.13 12.62 -5.92
C THR A 487 -10.70 11.27 -5.52
N ALA A 488 -11.01 11.08 -4.23
CA ALA A 488 -11.63 9.85 -3.73
C ALA A 488 -13.04 9.64 -4.32
N LEU A 489 -13.84 10.70 -4.43
CA LEU A 489 -15.19 10.66 -5.01
C LEU A 489 -15.12 10.24 -6.50
N GLU A 490 -14.27 10.87 -7.30
CA GLU A 490 -14.12 10.53 -8.72
C GLU A 490 -13.56 9.11 -8.89
N SER A 491 -12.50 8.75 -8.17
CA SER A 491 -11.89 7.43 -8.29
C SER A 491 -12.85 6.28 -7.98
N ARG A 492 -13.76 6.47 -7.02
CA ARG A 492 -14.64 5.41 -6.51
C ARG A 492 -16.00 5.37 -7.18
N TYR A 493 -16.49 6.50 -7.71
CA TYR A 493 -17.85 6.64 -8.23
C TYR A 493 -17.93 7.34 -9.59
N GLY A 494 -16.83 7.89 -10.10
CA GLY A 494 -16.76 8.57 -11.37
C GLY A 494 -17.16 7.70 -12.55
N CYS A 495 -17.69 8.34 -13.57
CA CYS A 495 -18.03 7.68 -14.81
C CYS A 495 -16.80 7.59 -15.72
N PRO A 496 -16.54 6.44 -16.36
CA PRO A 496 -15.44 6.36 -17.31
C PRO A 496 -15.63 7.39 -18.42
N ALA A 497 -14.52 8.02 -18.83
CA ALA A 497 -14.52 8.99 -19.93
C ALA A 497 -15.16 8.35 -21.16
N LEU A 498 -16.06 9.08 -21.82
CA LEU A 498 -16.61 8.65 -23.10
C LEU A 498 -15.45 8.71 -24.12
N VAL A 499 -14.84 7.57 -24.40
CA VAL A 499 -13.96 7.45 -25.57
C VAL A 499 -14.84 7.80 -26.76
N ALA A 500 -14.63 8.98 -27.35
CA ALA A 500 -15.25 9.32 -28.60
C ALA A 500 -14.84 8.22 -29.59
N ALA A 501 -15.80 7.41 -30.02
CA ALA A 501 -15.56 6.38 -31.01
C ALA A 501 -14.89 7.09 -32.19
N ALA A 502 -13.60 6.81 -32.43
CA ALA A 502 -12.90 7.30 -33.57
C ALA A 502 -13.72 6.83 -34.78
N VAL A 503 -14.37 7.79 -35.46
CA VAL A 503 -15.05 7.53 -36.72
C VAL A 503 -13.98 7.00 -37.65
N ALA A 504 -13.98 5.70 -37.85
CA ALA A 504 -13.10 5.06 -38.82
C ALA A 504 -13.41 5.65 -40.17
N THR A 505 -12.59 6.58 -40.61
CA THR A 505 -12.60 7.07 -41.99
C THR A 505 -12.22 5.88 -42.88
N PRO A 506 -13.07 5.46 -43.82
CA PRO A 506 -12.72 4.35 -44.67
C PRO A 506 -11.47 4.73 -45.49
N PRO A 507 -10.52 3.80 -45.69
CA PRO A 507 -9.33 4.09 -46.49
C PRO A 507 -9.71 4.46 -47.91
N PRO A 508 -9.00 5.43 -48.54
CA PRO A 508 -9.25 5.79 -49.92
C PRO A 508 -8.93 4.58 -50.82
N THR A 509 -9.93 4.17 -51.62
CA THR A 509 -9.79 3.17 -52.68
C THR A 509 -8.89 3.74 -53.77
N GLY A 510 -7.59 3.41 -53.74
CA GLY A 510 -6.63 3.67 -54.81
C GLY A 510 -6.15 2.34 -55.41
N SER A 511 -6.43 2.11 -56.69
CA SER A 511 -5.99 0.95 -57.45
C SER A 511 -4.46 0.84 -57.53
N PRO A 512 -3.89 -0.36 -57.49
CA PRO A 512 -2.45 -0.53 -57.67
C PRO A 512 -2.08 -0.61 -59.15
N THR A 513 -1.12 0.20 -59.56
CA THR A 513 -0.39 0.01 -60.81
C THR A 513 0.91 -0.73 -60.53
N PRO A 514 1.27 -1.79 -61.24
CA PRO A 514 2.50 -2.53 -61.02
C PRO A 514 3.69 -1.86 -61.69
N SER A 515 4.76 -1.60 -60.96
CA SER A 515 6.08 -1.28 -61.52
C SER A 515 7.13 -2.24 -60.99
N THR A 516 7.61 -3.06 -61.88
CA THR A 516 8.83 -3.86 -61.81
C THR A 516 10.07 -2.97 -61.75
N THR A 517 10.98 -3.18 -60.77
CA THR A 517 12.43 -3.01 -61.02
C THR A 517 13.27 -3.63 -59.86
N ARG A 518 14.00 -4.65 -60.24
CA ARG A 518 15.41 -5.01 -60.01
C ARG A 518 16.01 -4.90 -58.58
N ALA A 519 16.38 -6.07 -58.05
CA ALA A 519 17.19 -6.31 -56.86
C ALA A 519 18.56 -5.60 -56.92
N THR A 520 18.90 -4.94 -55.81
CA THR A 520 20.28 -4.63 -55.45
C THR A 520 20.46 -5.03 -53.98
N THR A 521 21.38 -5.95 -53.75
CA THR A 521 21.80 -6.45 -52.44
C THR A 521 22.51 -5.33 -51.68
N THR A 522 21.96 -4.88 -50.56
CA THR A 522 22.67 -4.02 -49.62
C THR A 522 22.52 -4.62 -48.23
N THR A 523 23.64 -4.74 -47.58
CA THR A 523 23.86 -5.28 -46.22
C THR A 523 22.92 -4.60 -45.23
N ALA A 524 22.06 -5.38 -44.58
CA ALA A 524 21.17 -4.89 -43.54
C ALA A 524 21.94 -4.59 -42.28
N THR A 525 22.13 -3.30 -42.00
CA THR A 525 22.37 -2.83 -40.61
C THR A 525 21.01 -2.90 -39.92
N SER A 526 20.90 -3.74 -38.92
CA SER A 526 19.69 -3.86 -38.09
C SER A 526 19.42 -2.52 -37.43
N ALA A 527 18.36 -1.87 -37.84
CA ALA A 527 17.78 -0.76 -37.10
C ALA A 527 17.27 -1.27 -35.73
N PRO A 528 17.38 -0.49 -34.64
CA PRO A 528 16.75 -0.84 -33.41
C PRO A 528 15.24 -1.02 -33.63
N PRO A 529 14.58 -1.94 -32.86
CA PRO A 529 13.14 -2.11 -32.98
C PRO A 529 12.46 -0.75 -32.75
N PRO A 530 11.38 -0.44 -33.50
CA PRO A 530 10.62 0.78 -33.27
C PRO A 530 10.16 0.78 -31.81
N ALA A 531 10.31 1.93 -31.17
CA ALA A 531 9.71 2.16 -29.85
C ALA A 531 8.22 1.76 -29.93
N PRO A 532 7.67 1.06 -28.92
CA PRO A 532 6.24 0.76 -28.92
C PRO A 532 5.48 2.07 -29.09
N ASP A 533 4.52 2.07 -30.02
CA ASP A 533 3.65 3.22 -30.28
C ASP A 533 3.04 3.67 -28.95
N SER A 534 3.37 4.88 -28.57
CA SER A 534 3.17 5.50 -27.27
C SER A 534 1.72 5.85 -26.94
N ASP A 535 0.69 5.43 -27.68
CA ASP A 535 -0.39 6.38 -27.82
C ASP A 535 -1.80 5.93 -27.43
N GLN A 536 -1.95 4.80 -26.75
CA GLN A 536 -3.20 4.57 -26.00
C GLN A 536 -2.91 3.94 -24.66
N LEU A 537 -2.82 4.80 -23.63
CA LEU A 537 -3.01 4.36 -22.25
C LEU A 537 -4.42 3.78 -22.15
N VAL A 538 -4.50 2.49 -21.96
CA VAL A 538 -5.76 1.87 -21.55
C VAL A 538 -5.87 2.14 -20.04
N GLN A 539 -6.75 3.06 -19.69
CA GLN A 539 -7.03 3.38 -18.29
C GLN A 539 -7.63 2.17 -17.61
N ALA A 540 -7.03 1.77 -16.48
CA ALA A 540 -7.60 0.72 -15.64
C ALA A 540 -8.83 1.27 -14.89
N PRO A 541 -9.90 0.46 -14.72
CA PRO A 541 -11.08 0.90 -14.00
C PRO A 541 -10.75 1.07 -12.51
N SER A 542 -10.89 2.29 -12.00
CA SER A 542 -10.77 2.60 -10.56
C SER A 542 -12.08 2.40 -9.82
N ASN A 543 -13.21 2.65 -10.47
CA ASN A 543 -14.55 2.44 -9.93
C ASN A 543 -14.90 0.95 -9.91
N LEU A 544 -14.64 0.27 -8.79
CA LEU A 544 -14.88 -1.16 -8.63
C LEU A 544 -16.36 -1.56 -8.68
N THR A 545 -17.29 -0.62 -8.49
CA THR A 545 -18.73 -0.90 -8.57
C THR A 545 -19.18 -1.28 -9.98
N GLY A 546 -18.42 -0.85 -10.99
CA GLY A 546 -18.70 -1.05 -12.42
C GLY A 546 -19.85 -0.22 -12.97
N ILE A 547 -20.51 0.60 -12.15
CA ILE A 547 -21.58 1.53 -12.58
C ILE A 547 -21.30 2.94 -12.05
N CYS A 548 -21.87 3.93 -12.72
CA CYS A 548 -21.85 5.32 -12.27
C CYS A 548 -23.21 5.99 -12.49
N ASP A 549 -23.46 7.08 -11.78
CA ASP A 549 -24.64 7.91 -11.98
C ASP A 549 -24.25 9.17 -12.77
N ARG A 550 -24.53 9.19 -14.07
CA ARG A 550 -24.22 10.34 -14.94
C ARG A 550 -24.92 11.64 -14.53
N SER A 551 -25.98 11.57 -13.72
CA SER A 551 -26.68 12.77 -13.27
C SER A 551 -25.91 13.57 -12.22
N ILE A 552 -24.98 12.91 -11.50
CA ILE A 552 -24.13 13.57 -10.51
C ILE A 552 -22.70 13.81 -11.04
N GLN A 553 -22.32 13.22 -12.18
CA GLN A 553 -20.97 13.38 -12.73
C GLN A 553 -20.55 14.86 -12.91
N PRO A 554 -21.40 15.79 -13.41
CA PRO A 554 -20.99 17.18 -13.52
C PRO A 554 -20.63 17.85 -12.17
N LYS A 555 -21.22 17.38 -11.07
CA LYS A 555 -20.85 17.87 -9.72
C LYS A 555 -19.53 17.26 -9.24
N ILE A 556 -19.29 15.99 -9.57
CA ILE A 556 -18.03 15.32 -9.28
C ILE A 556 -16.90 16.02 -10.05
N ASP A 557 -17.10 16.27 -11.34
CA ASP A 557 -16.14 17.01 -12.18
C ASP A 557 -15.85 18.41 -11.62
N ALA A 558 -16.90 19.12 -11.18
CA ALA A 558 -16.76 20.46 -10.60
C ALA A 558 -16.05 20.48 -9.25
N ALA A 559 -16.15 19.40 -8.47
CA ALA A 559 -15.36 19.25 -7.25
C ALA A 559 -13.89 18.97 -7.59
N LEU A 560 -13.65 18.11 -8.58
CA LEU A 560 -12.32 17.69 -8.96
C LEU A 560 -11.50 18.83 -9.58
N ASP A 561 -12.12 19.71 -10.37
CA ASP A 561 -11.48 20.92 -10.94
C ASP A 561 -11.48 22.14 -9.99
N GLY A 562 -12.17 22.02 -8.84
CA GLY A 562 -12.23 23.05 -7.81
C GLY A 562 -13.21 24.19 -8.12
N SER A 563 -14.07 24.05 -9.11
CA SER A 563 -15.10 25.08 -9.44
C SER A 563 -16.31 25.05 -8.48
N GLU A 564 -16.54 23.93 -7.78
CA GLU A 564 -17.53 23.80 -6.71
C GLU A 564 -16.89 23.25 -5.42
N ASP A 565 -17.32 23.76 -4.27
CA ASP A 565 -16.79 23.33 -2.98
C ASP A 565 -17.17 21.87 -2.68
N ILE A 566 -16.18 21.05 -2.31
CA ILE A 566 -16.36 19.61 -2.09
C ILE A 566 -17.40 19.29 -1.00
N ALA A 567 -17.52 20.09 0.06
CA ALA A 567 -18.50 19.84 1.10
C ALA A 567 -19.94 20.03 0.58
N SER A 568 -20.14 21.02 -0.28
CA SER A 568 -21.41 21.26 -0.97
C SER A 568 -21.73 20.12 -1.93
N VAL A 569 -20.74 19.68 -2.71
CA VAL A 569 -20.90 18.56 -3.64
C VAL A 569 -21.25 17.27 -2.88
N LEU A 570 -20.51 16.91 -1.83
CA LEU A 570 -20.80 15.72 -1.04
C LEU A 570 -22.22 15.74 -0.46
N THR A 571 -22.66 16.88 0.06
CA THR A 571 -24.04 17.02 0.57
C THR A 571 -25.07 16.70 -0.51
N ALA A 572 -24.81 17.08 -1.75
CA ALA A 572 -25.72 16.85 -2.88
C ALA A 572 -25.66 15.42 -3.45
N VAL A 573 -24.48 14.81 -3.49
CA VAL A 573 -24.28 13.50 -4.15
C VAL A 573 -24.45 12.31 -3.21
N GLU A 574 -24.13 12.45 -1.93
CA GLU A 574 -24.14 11.38 -0.94
C GLU A 574 -25.45 10.56 -0.91
N PRO A 575 -26.65 11.17 -0.94
CA PRO A 575 -27.90 10.40 -1.00
C PRO A 575 -28.03 9.56 -2.26
N ARG A 576 -27.46 10.02 -3.39
CA ARG A 576 -27.47 9.27 -4.66
C ARG A 576 -26.52 8.07 -4.59
N LEU A 577 -25.34 8.25 -3.99
CA LEU A 577 -24.38 7.17 -3.78
C LEU A 577 -25.00 6.04 -2.92
N TRP A 578 -25.67 6.38 -1.83
CA TRP A 578 -26.43 5.41 -1.02
C TRP A 578 -27.52 4.69 -1.82
N ASN A 579 -28.23 5.41 -2.68
CA ASN A 579 -29.28 4.83 -3.52
C ASN A 579 -28.75 3.87 -4.59
N MET A 580 -27.50 4.01 -5.03
CA MET A 580 -26.86 3.04 -5.91
C MET A 580 -26.73 1.67 -5.26
N SER A 581 -26.67 1.62 -3.92
CA SER A 581 -26.55 0.41 -3.12
C SER A 581 -25.41 -0.50 -3.59
N THR A 582 -24.25 0.09 -3.80
CA THR A 582 -23.06 -0.62 -4.29
C THR A 582 -21.96 -0.75 -3.26
N VAL A 583 -21.88 0.16 -2.29
CA VAL A 583 -20.82 0.19 -1.28
C VAL A 583 -21.43 0.17 0.12
N LEU A 584 -20.88 -0.68 0.97
CA LEU A 584 -21.12 -0.72 2.41
C LEU A 584 -19.82 -0.35 3.13
N PRO A 585 -19.66 0.90 3.57
CA PRO A 585 -18.57 1.27 4.47
C PRO A 585 -18.74 0.53 5.80
N ILE A 586 -17.64 0.07 6.40
CA ILE A 586 -17.69 -0.78 7.60
C ILE A 586 -17.01 -0.06 8.77
N LEU A 587 -15.71 0.17 8.70
CA LEU A 587 -14.97 0.83 9.78
C LEU A 587 -13.74 1.56 9.25
N GLN A 588 -13.32 2.61 9.94
CA GLN A 588 -11.95 3.12 9.83
C GLN A 588 -11.08 2.42 10.86
N ASP A 589 -9.93 1.95 10.42
CA ASP A 589 -8.97 1.24 11.25
C ASP A 589 -8.38 2.17 12.32
N THR A 590 -8.16 1.64 13.52
CA THR A 590 -7.70 2.39 14.69
C THR A 590 -6.63 1.61 15.44
N THR A 591 -5.55 2.27 15.82
CA THR A 591 -4.44 1.68 16.57
C THR A 591 -4.20 2.40 17.89
N ILE A 592 -3.61 1.69 18.83
CA ILE A 592 -3.01 2.25 20.05
C ILE A 592 -1.57 2.65 19.70
N VAL A 593 -1.21 3.88 20.03
CA VAL A 593 0.18 4.34 19.97
C VAL A 593 0.71 4.60 21.36
N ALA A 594 1.97 4.24 21.58
CA ALA A 594 2.65 4.46 22.85
C ALA A 594 4.10 4.89 22.62
N ALA A 595 4.58 5.79 23.48
CA ALA A 595 5.99 6.18 23.53
C ALA A 595 6.50 6.07 24.98
N GLY A 596 7.53 5.25 25.17
CA GLY A 596 8.16 5.03 26.47
C GLY A 596 9.09 6.17 26.89
N PRO A 597 9.50 6.22 28.18
CA PRO A 597 10.33 7.31 28.72
C PRO A 597 11.76 7.33 28.16
N SER A 598 12.19 6.24 27.54
CA SER A 598 13.54 6.08 26.97
C SER A 598 13.70 6.70 25.59
N VAL A 599 12.65 7.27 25.00
CA VAL A 599 12.68 7.95 23.70
C VAL A 599 12.14 9.38 23.81
N GLN A 600 12.74 10.30 23.08
CA GLN A 600 12.31 11.70 22.99
C GLN A 600 11.87 12.03 21.55
N ASN A 601 11.15 13.14 21.40
CA ASN A 601 10.68 13.71 20.14
C ASN A 601 9.70 12.79 19.37
N VAL A 602 9.04 11.87 20.02
CA VAL A 602 7.96 11.09 19.43
C VAL A 602 6.65 11.85 19.63
N SER A 603 6.04 12.29 18.56
CA SER A 603 4.65 12.75 18.58
C SER A 603 3.71 11.54 18.56
N LEU A 604 2.64 11.57 19.37
CA LEU A 604 1.56 10.58 19.29
C LEU A 604 0.41 11.02 18.40
N THR A 605 0.58 12.15 17.72
CA THR A 605 -0.36 12.71 16.76
C THR A 605 0.39 13.09 15.50
N GLY A 606 -0.25 12.95 14.34
CA GLY A 606 0.32 13.30 13.04
C GLY A 606 -0.78 13.45 12.01
N ALA A 607 -0.42 13.82 10.79
CA ALA A 607 -1.33 13.72 9.66
C ALA A 607 -1.75 12.27 9.45
N VAL A 608 -3.02 12.01 9.15
CA VAL A 608 -3.55 10.66 8.99
C VAL A 608 -2.71 9.80 8.03
N PRO A 609 -2.26 10.30 6.87
CA PRO A 609 -1.48 9.50 5.92
C PRO A 609 -0.16 8.94 6.44
N VAL A 610 0.51 9.63 7.39
CA VAL A 610 1.84 9.20 7.91
C VAL A 610 1.84 8.78 9.37
N GLY A 611 0.77 9.10 10.11
CA GLY A 611 0.67 8.74 11.53
C GLY A 611 1.77 9.34 12.40
N ILE A 612 2.31 8.54 13.34
CA ILE A 612 3.29 9.01 14.34
C ILE A 612 4.74 9.02 13.85
N VAL A 613 5.04 8.51 12.67
CA VAL A 613 6.43 8.37 12.17
C VAL A 613 6.91 9.58 11.38
N GLY A 614 6.06 10.57 11.12
CA GLY A 614 6.41 11.74 10.31
C GLY A 614 7.65 12.50 10.82
N ASP A 615 7.94 12.43 12.11
CA ASP A 615 9.11 13.04 12.77
C ASP A 615 10.16 12.02 13.22
N ALA A 616 10.10 10.76 12.74
CA ALA A 616 10.99 9.69 13.22
C ALA A 616 12.48 9.94 12.93
N GLY A 617 12.80 10.77 11.94
CA GLY A 617 14.15 11.26 11.72
C GLY A 617 14.73 12.08 12.90
N ASP A 618 13.87 12.65 13.73
CA ASP A 618 14.22 13.46 14.90
C ASP A 618 14.15 12.70 16.23
N TRP A 619 13.76 11.46 16.24
CA TRP A 619 13.68 10.67 17.48
C TRP A 619 15.05 10.47 18.11
N ILE A 620 15.11 10.53 19.44
CA ILE A 620 16.34 10.37 20.20
C ILE A 620 16.15 9.32 21.27
N LYS A 621 16.96 8.27 21.24
CA LYS A 621 17.03 7.31 22.33
C LYS A 621 17.92 7.84 23.44
N LYS A 622 17.39 7.94 24.65
CA LYS A 622 18.16 8.31 25.84
C LYS A 622 19.18 7.22 26.18
N PRO A 623 20.41 7.54 26.53
CA PRO A 623 21.32 6.59 27.14
C PRO A 623 20.68 5.96 28.38
N ARG A 624 20.87 4.66 28.56
CA ARG A 624 20.49 3.97 29.80
C ARG A 624 21.45 4.33 30.91
#